data_8843a635afe5472047a5a8aba0c5bcf0
#
_entry.id   8843a635afe5472047a5a8aba0c5bcf0
#
_cell.length_a   1.000
_cell.length_b   1.000
_cell.length_c   1.000
_cell.angle_alpha   90.00
_cell.angle_beta   90.00
_cell.angle_gamma   90.00
#
_symmetry.space_group_name_H-M   'P 1'
#
loop_
_entity.id
_entity.type
_entity.pdbx_description
1 polymer ?
#
loop_
_entity_poly.entity_id
_entity_poly.type
_entity_poly.pdbx_seq_one_letter_code
_entity_poly.pdbx_strand_id
1 'polypeptide(L)'
;MVKTYMESELGEEQKKRRIRSLLDQGWKAVENLETDIPYHCCINTELNSTNFLVNDRNVDGRRINENSVGEKTGDCIKDNEKKAYLVDWEKPLYGDPAQDLGHFLAPTTTFWKTDVILDQDRIDAFLDTYIEKVNGRFDTTGLKERTYIYIPVTCLRGITWCAMAWVQYQQPDKEIFNQSTFDKLEAYLSDEFLSRIENIWNRF
;
A
#
# COMPACT_ATOMS: atom_id res chain seq x y z
N MET A 1 -15.46 -8.83 6.99
CA MET A 1 -14.91 -7.59 7.54
C MET A 1 -15.98 -6.52 7.69
N VAL A 2 -16.50 -5.94 6.62
CA VAL A 2 -17.45 -4.81 6.71
C VAL A 2 -18.74 -5.14 7.48
N LYS A 3 -19.25 -6.36 7.36
CA LYS A 3 -20.47 -6.82 8.04
C LYS A 3 -20.42 -6.59 9.55
N THR A 4 -19.28 -6.90 10.19
CA THR A 4 -19.07 -6.71 11.63
C THR A 4 -19.34 -5.27 12.06
N TYR A 5 -18.83 -4.28 11.30
CA TYR A 5 -19.07 -2.86 11.61
C TYR A 5 -20.51 -2.43 11.30
N MET A 6 -21.07 -2.89 10.17
CA MET A 6 -22.42 -2.51 9.75
C MET A 6 -23.51 -3.00 10.71
N GLU A 7 -23.33 -4.19 11.31
CA GLU A 7 -24.25 -4.79 12.27
C GLU A 7 -24.00 -4.39 13.72
N SER A 8 -22.87 -3.73 14.02
CA SER A 8 -22.53 -3.27 15.36
C SER A 8 -23.38 -2.07 15.77
N GLU A 9 -23.87 -2.08 17.01
CA GLU A 9 -24.53 -0.92 17.64
C GLU A 9 -23.54 0.22 17.97
N LEU A 10 -22.24 -0.08 18.01
CA LEU A 10 -21.17 0.89 18.31
C LEU A 10 -20.88 1.83 17.15
N GLY A 11 -21.15 1.42 15.92
CA GLY A 11 -20.83 2.19 14.72
C GLY A 11 -21.85 3.32 14.47
N GLU A 12 -21.35 4.52 14.21
CA GLU A 12 -22.20 5.68 13.87
C GLU A 12 -22.89 5.45 12.51
N GLU A 13 -24.21 5.67 12.45
CA GLU A 13 -25.02 5.46 11.24
C GLU A 13 -24.58 6.33 10.06
N GLN A 14 -24.03 7.50 10.30
CA GLN A 14 -23.49 8.36 9.26
C GLN A 14 -22.25 7.73 8.61
N LYS A 15 -21.31 7.23 9.42
CA LYS A 15 -20.10 6.56 8.93
C LYS A 15 -20.43 5.26 8.21
N LYS A 16 -21.40 4.49 8.72
CA LYS A 16 -21.89 3.27 8.03
C LYS A 16 -22.42 3.59 6.63
N ARG A 17 -23.21 4.66 6.48
CA ARG A 17 -23.72 5.09 5.17
C ARG A 17 -22.59 5.49 4.22
N ARG A 18 -21.58 6.25 4.70
CA ARG A 18 -20.42 6.65 3.91
C ARG A 18 -19.63 5.43 3.42
N ILE A 19 -19.28 4.52 4.33
CA ILE A 19 -18.55 3.29 3.98
C ILE A 19 -19.35 2.43 2.99
N ARG A 20 -20.68 2.34 3.14
CA ARG A 20 -21.53 1.61 2.17
C ARG A 20 -21.48 2.26 0.80
N SER A 21 -21.59 3.58 0.72
CA SER A 21 -21.48 4.31 -0.55
C SER A 21 -20.13 4.09 -1.23
N LEU A 22 -19.03 4.11 -0.48
CA LEU A 22 -17.70 3.82 -1.00
C LEU A 22 -17.59 2.37 -1.52
N LEU A 23 -18.20 1.40 -0.82
CA LEU A 23 -18.24 0.01 -1.27
C LEU A 23 -19.00 -0.15 -2.60
N ASP A 24 -20.16 0.52 -2.74
CA ASP A 24 -20.94 0.48 -3.98
C ASP A 24 -20.16 1.09 -5.16
N GLN A 25 -19.41 2.17 -4.93
CA GLN A 25 -18.51 2.75 -5.92
C GLN A 25 -17.36 1.80 -6.27
N GLY A 26 -16.77 1.14 -5.27
CA GLY A 26 -15.70 0.17 -5.46
C GLY A 26 -16.14 -1.03 -6.30
N TRP A 27 -17.32 -1.56 -6.06
CA TRP A 27 -17.87 -2.65 -6.87
C TRP A 27 -18.04 -2.24 -8.32
N LYS A 28 -18.62 -1.07 -8.58
CA LYS A 28 -18.77 -0.54 -9.95
C LYS A 28 -17.43 -0.34 -10.65
N ALA A 29 -16.41 0.16 -9.95
CA ALA A 29 -15.09 0.35 -10.53
C ALA A 29 -14.44 -0.99 -10.91
N VAL A 30 -14.57 -2.03 -10.07
CA VAL A 30 -14.02 -3.35 -10.35
C VAL A 30 -14.77 -4.05 -11.49
N GLU A 31 -16.09 -3.90 -11.55
CA GLU A 31 -16.91 -4.45 -12.65
C GLU A 31 -16.53 -3.86 -14.02
N ASN A 32 -16.08 -2.60 -14.04
CA ASN A 32 -15.63 -1.91 -15.25
C ASN A 32 -14.13 -2.04 -15.53
N LEU A 33 -13.38 -2.74 -14.66
CA LEU A 33 -11.95 -2.95 -14.88
C LEU A 33 -11.75 -3.89 -16.07
N GLU A 34 -10.92 -3.45 -17.03
CA GLU A 34 -10.53 -4.29 -18.15
C GLU A 34 -9.83 -5.56 -17.66
N THR A 35 -10.29 -6.70 -18.16
CA THR A 35 -9.72 -8.02 -17.83
C THR A 35 -8.59 -8.43 -18.78
N ASP A 36 -8.53 -7.81 -19.95
CA ASP A 36 -7.48 -8.05 -20.95
C ASP A 36 -6.33 -7.05 -20.73
N ILE A 37 -5.45 -7.39 -19.78
CA ILE A 37 -4.29 -6.57 -19.44
C ILE A 37 -3.08 -7.00 -20.25
N PRO A 38 -2.25 -6.05 -20.74
CA PRO A 38 -1.16 -6.34 -21.69
C PRO A 38 0.01 -7.10 -21.07
N TYR A 39 0.13 -7.09 -19.73
CA TYR A 39 1.23 -7.73 -19.04
C TYR A 39 0.83 -8.26 -17.67
N HIS A 40 1.23 -9.50 -17.39
CA HIS A 40 1.08 -10.12 -16.06
C HIS A 40 2.45 -10.45 -15.48
N CYS A 41 2.59 -10.26 -14.18
CA CYS A 41 3.80 -10.62 -13.44
C CYS A 41 3.48 -11.23 -12.08
N CYS A 42 4.52 -11.66 -11.38
CA CYS A 42 4.41 -11.99 -9.97
C CYS A 42 4.24 -10.70 -9.18
N ILE A 43 3.10 -10.54 -8.50
CA ILE A 43 2.78 -9.41 -7.63
C ILE A 43 2.89 -9.82 -6.17
N ASN A 44 3.29 -8.90 -5.32
CA ASN A 44 3.49 -9.13 -3.88
C ASN A 44 2.17 -9.13 -3.10
N THR A 45 1.16 -8.39 -3.58
CA THR A 45 -0.19 -8.21 -3.00
C THR A 45 -0.27 -7.39 -1.72
N GLU A 46 0.83 -7.20 -1.01
CA GLU A 46 0.93 -6.40 0.22
C GLU A 46 2.10 -5.40 0.17
N LEU A 47 2.43 -4.94 -1.03
CA LEU A 47 3.55 -4.04 -1.29
C LEU A 47 3.43 -2.75 -0.47
N ASN A 48 4.40 -2.50 0.41
CA ASN A 48 4.46 -1.30 1.25
C ASN A 48 5.91 -0.89 1.53
N SER A 49 6.12 0.30 2.06
CA SER A 49 7.45 0.88 2.26
C SER A 49 8.35 0.10 3.24
N THR A 50 7.78 -0.67 4.17
CA THR A 50 8.55 -1.46 5.14
C THR A 50 9.04 -2.79 4.59
N ASN A 51 8.56 -3.20 3.40
CA ASN A 51 8.99 -4.42 2.73
C ASN A 51 10.22 -4.20 1.83
N PHE A 52 10.81 -3.01 1.84
CA PHE A 52 12.05 -2.70 1.13
C PHE A 52 13.23 -2.64 2.10
N LEU A 53 14.19 -3.54 1.92
CA LEU A 53 15.47 -3.50 2.60
C LEU A 53 16.48 -2.79 1.72
N VAL A 54 16.95 -1.62 2.15
CA VAL A 54 17.95 -0.83 1.41
C VAL A 54 19.30 -1.00 2.08
N ASN A 55 20.28 -1.52 1.33
CA ASN A 55 21.66 -1.58 1.82
C ASN A 55 22.32 -0.21 1.62
N ASP A 56 22.37 0.59 2.69
CA ASP A 56 23.09 1.86 2.72
C ASP A 56 24.40 1.68 3.49
N ARG A 57 25.45 1.34 2.77
CA ARG A 57 26.78 1.15 3.38
C ARG A 57 27.43 2.46 3.90
N ASN A 58 26.74 3.60 3.78
CA ASN A 58 27.26 4.91 4.13
C ASN A 58 26.65 5.52 5.40
N VAL A 59 25.86 4.79 6.20
CA VAL A 59 25.17 5.41 7.36
C VAL A 59 26.11 5.64 8.55
N ASP A 60 27.22 4.92 8.68
CA ASP A 60 28.21 5.23 9.72
C ASP A 60 29.62 4.97 9.20
N GLY A 61 30.45 6.01 9.13
CA GLY A 61 31.88 5.94 8.81
C GLY A 61 32.74 5.09 9.78
N ARG A 62 32.23 3.99 10.28
CA ARG A 62 32.95 2.96 11.01
C ARG A 62 33.47 1.92 10.06
N ARG A 63 34.72 2.10 9.61
CA ARG A 63 35.49 1.03 9.00
C ARG A 63 35.45 -0.19 9.93
N ILE A 64 34.88 -1.29 9.45
CA ILE A 64 35.15 -2.60 10.05
C ILE A 64 36.60 -2.89 9.81
N ASN A 65 37.36 -3.14 10.87
CA ASN A 65 38.80 -3.40 10.87
C ASN A 65 39.22 -4.34 9.74
N GLU A 66 40.07 -3.83 8.87
CA GLU A 66 40.85 -4.58 7.90
C GLU A 66 41.94 -5.39 8.61
N ASN A 67 41.57 -6.51 9.22
CA ASN A 67 42.56 -7.53 9.64
C ASN A 67 41.95 -8.92 9.45
N SER A 68 41.67 -9.30 8.20
CA SER A 68 41.65 -10.70 7.80
C SER A 68 42.33 -10.79 6.43
N VAL A 69 43.53 -11.29 6.45
CA VAL A 69 44.33 -11.69 5.29
C VAL A 69 43.59 -12.82 4.57
N GLY A 70 43.13 -12.57 3.33
CA GLY A 70 42.47 -13.55 2.45
C GLY A 70 42.49 -13.04 1.03
N GLU A 71 43.28 -13.65 0.21
CA GLU A 71 43.57 -13.62 -1.22
C GLU A 71 42.72 -12.69 -2.12
N LYS A 72 43.43 -11.81 -2.82
CA LYS A 72 42.99 -11.02 -3.97
C LYS A 72 42.70 -11.94 -5.16
N THR A 73 41.46 -12.16 -5.49
CA THR A 73 41.05 -12.45 -6.88
C THR A 73 40.28 -11.24 -7.39
N GLY A 74 40.83 -10.65 -8.46
CA GLY A 74 40.37 -9.40 -8.99
C GLY A 74 39.00 -9.51 -9.67
N ASP A 75 38.10 -8.74 -9.14
CA ASP A 75 37.11 -7.97 -9.91
C ASP A 75 36.68 -6.83 -9.00
N CYS A 76 37.22 -5.63 -9.26
CA CYS A 76 36.79 -4.41 -8.59
C CYS A 76 35.36 -4.07 -9.05
N ILE A 77 34.37 -4.67 -8.42
CA ILE A 77 32.99 -4.19 -8.49
C ILE A 77 33.01 -2.80 -7.85
N LYS A 78 32.76 -1.78 -8.64
CA LYS A 78 32.49 -0.42 -8.16
C LYS A 78 31.17 -0.44 -7.39
N ASP A 79 31.25 -0.78 -6.13
CA ASP A 79 30.13 -1.15 -5.25
C ASP A 79 29.61 0.09 -4.50
N ASN A 80 29.20 1.12 -5.27
CA ASN A 80 28.53 2.33 -4.75
C ASN A 80 27.05 2.39 -5.12
N GLU A 81 26.48 1.32 -5.67
CA GLU A 81 25.05 1.29 -5.96
C GLU A 81 24.27 0.85 -4.72
N LYS A 82 23.35 1.72 -4.28
CA LYS A 82 22.34 1.34 -3.27
C LYS A 82 21.48 0.23 -3.85
N LYS A 83 21.47 -0.93 -3.21
CA LYS A 83 20.61 -2.05 -3.61
C LYS A 83 19.40 -2.10 -2.70
N ALA A 84 18.23 -2.15 -3.28
CA ALA A 84 16.98 -2.40 -2.59
C ALA A 84 16.53 -3.84 -2.84
N TYR A 85 16.10 -4.51 -1.78
CA TYR A 85 15.55 -5.86 -1.84
C TYR A 85 14.10 -5.79 -1.38
N LEU A 86 13.17 -6.34 -2.19
CA LEU A 86 11.79 -6.51 -1.80
C LEU A 86 11.65 -7.85 -1.08
N VAL A 87 11.08 -7.80 0.13
CA VAL A 87 10.84 -8.97 1.00
C VAL A 87 9.34 -9.17 1.23
N ASP A 88 8.98 -10.16 2.05
CA ASP A 88 7.60 -10.45 2.43
C ASP A 88 6.74 -10.94 1.25
N TRP A 89 7.20 -12.01 0.62
CA TRP A 89 6.55 -12.69 -0.50
C TRP A 89 5.67 -13.87 -0.04
N GLU A 90 4.92 -13.72 1.04
CA GLU A 90 4.15 -14.84 1.62
C GLU A 90 2.91 -15.23 0.80
N LYS A 91 2.34 -14.30 0.03
CA LYS A 91 1.11 -14.51 -0.75
C LYS A 91 1.22 -13.95 -2.18
N PRO A 92 2.25 -14.34 -2.94
CA PRO A 92 2.40 -13.83 -4.29
C PRO A 92 1.31 -14.37 -5.21
N LEU A 93 0.86 -13.53 -6.14
CA LEU A 93 -0.08 -13.89 -7.18
C LEU A 93 0.53 -13.59 -8.56
N TYR A 94 0.01 -14.24 -9.59
CA TYR A 94 0.27 -13.87 -10.98
C TYR A 94 -0.85 -12.93 -11.44
N GLY A 95 -0.53 -11.65 -11.67
CA GLY A 95 -1.56 -10.64 -11.91
C GLY A 95 -1.02 -9.34 -12.50
N ASP A 96 -1.86 -8.32 -12.47
CA ASP A 96 -1.58 -6.98 -12.97
C ASP A 96 -0.62 -6.22 -12.02
N PRO A 97 0.55 -5.73 -12.49
CA PRO A 97 1.43 -4.89 -11.69
C PRO A 97 0.74 -3.62 -11.15
N ALA A 98 -0.32 -3.13 -11.79
CA ALA A 98 -1.11 -2.01 -11.29
C ALA A 98 -1.72 -2.26 -9.91
N GLN A 99 -1.99 -3.53 -9.55
CA GLN A 99 -2.50 -3.89 -8.23
C GLN A 99 -1.47 -3.60 -7.12
N ASP A 100 -0.21 -3.98 -7.33
CA ASP A 100 0.86 -3.69 -6.37
C ASP A 100 1.16 -2.20 -6.29
N LEU A 101 1.17 -1.49 -7.42
CA LEU A 101 1.33 -0.04 -7.45
C LEU A 101 0.19 0.67 -6.73
N GLY A 102 -1.06 0.25 -6.97
CA GLY A 102 -2.23 0.77 -6.29
C GLY A 102 -2.19 0.53 -4.79
N HIS A 103 -1.73 -0.65 -4.36
CA HIS A 103 -1.55 -0.95 -2.94
C HIS A 103 -0.46 -0.08 -2.31
N PHE A 104 0.69 0.05 -2.96
CA PHE A 104 1.83 0.84 -2.47
C PHE A 104 1.50 2.32 -2.30
N LEU A 105 0.73 2.89 -3.23
CA LEU A 105 0.41 4.32 -3.28
C LEU A 105 -0.87 4.68 -2.50
N ALA A 106 -1.66 3.68 -2.09
CA ALA A 106 -2.92 3.93 -1.41
C ALA A 106 -2.74 4.67 -0.07
N PRO A 107 -3.55 5.71 0.22
CA PRO A 107 -3.58 6.40 1.50
C PRO A 107 -3.62 5.47 2.70
N THR A 108 -4.40 4.40 2.64
CA THR A 108 -4.49 3.42 3.72
C THR A 108 -3.20 2.63 3.92
N THR A 109 -2.37 2.48 2.92
CA THR A 109 -1.07 1.82 3.06
C THR A 109 -0.01 2.80 3.55
N THR A 110 0.11 3.96 2.92
CA THR A 110 1.14 4.94 3.25
C THR A 110 0.94 5.53 4.64
N PHE A 111 -0.29 5.91 5.00
CA PHE A 111 -0.62 6.46 6.31
C PHE A 111 -0.41 5.46 7.46
N TRP A 112 -0.68 4.17 7.24
CA TRP A 112 -0.45 3.15 8.25
C TRP A 112 1.04 2.99 8.61
N LYS A 113 1.89 3.06 7.59
CA LYS A 113 3.33 2.76 7.73
C LYS A 113 4.19 3.98 8.01
N THR A 114 3.79 5.17 7.52
CA THR A 114 4.66 6.36 7.52
C THR A 114 3.98 7.65 8.01
N ASP A 115 2.70 7.62 8.38
CA ASP A 115 1.88 8.79 8.68
C ASP A 115 1.73 9.80 7.51
N VAL A 116 2.10 9.39 6.30
CA VAL A 116 2.06 10.22 5.11
C VAL A 116 0.92 9.79 4.20
N ILE A 117 0.17 10.76 3.69
CA ILE A 117 -0.77 10.59 2.58
C ILE A 117 -0.18 11.33 1.38
N LEU A 118 0.08 10.59 0.30
CA LEU A 118 0.61 11.16 -0.92
C LEU A 118 -0.45 12.03 -1.60
N ASP A 119 -0.05 13.21 -2.07
CA ASP A 119 -0.85 14.02 -2.97
C ASP A 119 -0.79 13.49 -4.42
N GLN A 120 -1.66 14.01 -5.28
CA GLN A 120 -1.76 13.57 -6.66
C GLN A 120 -0.45 13.74 -7.42
N ASP A 121 0.23 14.88 -7.24
CA ASP A 121 1.45 15.20 -7.98
C ASP A 121 2.57 14.19 -7.64
N ARG A 122 2.65 13.76 -6.39
CA ARG A 122 3.61 12.73 -5.96
C ARG A 122 3.26 11.36 -6.51
N ILE A 123 1.97 11.00 -6.55
CA ILE A 123 1.50 9.75 -7.16
C ILE A 123 1.85 9.75 -8.65
N ASP A 124 1.54 10.84 -9.35
CA ASP A 124 1.85 10.99 -10.77
C ASP A 124 3.35 10.89 -11.04
N ALA A 125 4.15 11.64 -10.31
CA ALA A 125 5.61 11.61 -10.45
C ALA A 125 6.21 10.21 -10.20
N PHE A 126 5.65 9.47 -9.21
CA PHE A 126 6.07 8.11 -8.94
C PHE A 126 5.73 7.18 -10.13
N LEU A 127 4.50 7.23 -10.64
CA LEU A 127 4.06 6.38 -11.73
C LEU A 127 4.81 6.69 -13.03
N ASP A 128 5.03 7.97 -13.34
CA ASP A 128 5.78 8.38 -14.52
C ASP A 128 7.24 7.90 -14.44
N THR A 129 7.88 8.03 -13.26
CA THR A 129 9.22 7.50 -13.00
C THR A 129 9.26 5.97 -13.12
N TYR A 130 8.25 5.28 -12.59
CA TYR A 130 8.15 3.82 -12.68
C TYR A 130 8.08 3.37 -14.14
N ILE A 131 7.20 3.97 -14.94
CA ILE A 131 7.02 3.67 -16.36
C ILE A 131 8.33 3.96 -17.13
N GLU A 132 8.98 5.09 -16.88
CA GLU A 132 10.30 5.41 -17.45
C GLU A 132 11.34 4.33 -17.12
N LYS A 133 11.39 3.87 -15.85
CA LYS A 133 12.36 2.86 -15.39
C LYS A 133 12.04 1.45 -15.89
N VAL A 134 10.80 1.16 -16.25
CA VAL A 134 10.45 -0.08 -16.97
C VAL A 134 11.19 -0.14 -18.29
N ASN A 135 11.32 0.98 -18.99
CA ASN A 135 12.13 1.12 -20.20
C ASN A 135 11.88 0.02 -21.25
N GLY A 136 10.62 -0.26 -21.53
CA GLY A 136 10.20 -1.26 -22.52
C GLY A 136 10.40 -2.73 -22.13
N ARG A 137 10.78 -3.03 -20.88
CA ARG A 137 10.91 -4.43 -20.41
C ARG A 137 9.60 -5.19 -20.41
N PHE A 138 8.49 -4.49 -20.34
CA PHE A 138 7.14 -5.02 -20.51
C PHE A 138 6.18 -3.92 -20.99
N ASP A 139 5.01 -4.31 -21.47
CA ASP A 139 3.98 -3.38 -21.95
C ASP A 139 3.29 -2.68 -20.78
N THR A 140 3.43 -1.36 -20.72
CA THR A 140 2.84 -0.49 -19.68
C THR A 140 1.58 0.25 -20.15
N THR A 141 1.00 -0.15 -21.27
CA THR A 141 -0.24 0.47 -21.79
C THR A 141 -1.34 0.39 -20.72
N GLY A 142 -1.96 1.53 -20.42
CA GLY A 142 -3.03 1.66 -19.42
C GLY A 142 -2.63 1.36 -17.97
N LEU A 143 -1.33 1.19 -17.66
CA LEU A 143 -0.85 0.86 -16.31
C LEU A 143 -1.21 1.95 -15.30
N LYS A 144 -1.06 3.22 -15.69
CA LYS A 144 -1.34 4.37 -14.82
C LYS A 144 -2.83 4.46 -14.51
N GLU A 145 -3.67 4.32 -15.52
CA GLU A 145 -5.12 4.34 -15.41
C GLU A 145 -5.63 3.21 -14.51
N ARG A 146 -5.15 1.98 -14.70
CA ARG A 146 -5.50 0.85 -13.86
C ARG A 146 -5.03 1.02 -12.42
N THR A 147 -3.83 1.59 -12.21
CA THR A 147 -3.32 1.90 -10.87
C THR A 147 -4.26 2.86 -10.13
N TYR A 148 -4.79 3.86 -10.81
CA TYR A 148 -5.76 4.79 -10.22
C TYR A 148 -7.07 4.12 -9.81
N ILE A 149 -7.48 3.04 -10.46
CA ILE A 149 -8.63 2.23 -10.02
C ILE A 149 -8.25 1.40 -8.78
N TYR A 150 -7.05 0.82 -8.74
CA TYR A 150 -6.62 0.00 -7.61
C TYR A 150 -6.35 0.79 -6.32
N ILE A 151 -5.93 2.07 -6.40
CA ILE A 151 -5.72 2.91 -5.22
C ILE A 151 -6.98 2.98 -4.33
N PRO A 152 -8.14 3.46 -4.81
CA PRO A 152 -9.34 3.55 -3.98
C PRO A 152 -9.91 2.16 -3.60
N VAL A 153 -9.77 1.13 -4.44
CA VAL A 153 -10.13 -0.25 -4.09
C VAL A 153 -9.30 -0.75 -2.90
N THR A 154 -8.00 -0.47 -2.88
CA THR A 154 -7.14 -0.78 -1.73
C THR A 154 -7.55 0.01 -0.49
N CYS A 155 -7.95 1.28 -0.64
CA CYS A 155 -8.46 2.08 0.47
C CYS A 155 -9.70 1.43 1.10
N LEU A 156 -10.62 0.87 0.32
CA LEU A 156 -11.78 0.14 0.82
C LEU A 156 -11.38 -1.08 1.65
N ARG A 157 -10.38 -1.84 1.19
CA ARG A 157 -9.82 -2.96 1.96
C ARG A 157 -9.33 -2.47 3.33
N GLY A 158 -8.56 -1.39 3.37
CA GLY A 158 -8.03 -0.81 4.60
C GLY A 158 -9.14 -0.30 5.54
N ILE A 159 -10.08 0.50 5.03
CA ILE A 159 -11.20 1.04 5.82
C ILE A 159 -12.07 -0.08 6.40
N THR A 160 -12.43 -1.08 5.61
CA THR A 160 -13.30 -2.18 6.07
C THR A 160 -12.61 -3.06 7.09
N TRP A 161 -11.28 -3.25 6.97
CA TRP A 161 -10.49 -3.94 7.99
C TRP A 161 -10.42 -3.12 9.27
N CYS A 162 -10.13 -1.81 9.19
CA CYS A 162 -10.08 -0.93 10.35
C CYS A 162 -11.44 -0.85 11.05
N ALA A 163 -12.54 -0.77 10.30
CA ALA A 163 -13.89 -0.75 10.86
C ALA A 163 -14.20 -2.03 11.64
N MET A 164 -13.84 -3.20 11.11
CA MET A 164 -13.97 -4.47 11.82
C MET A 164 -13.11 -4.52 13.09
N ALA A 165 -11.83 -4.17 12.95
CA ALA A 165 -10.89 -4.20 14.06
C ALA A 165 -11.28 -3.21 15.16
N TRP A 166 -11.80 -2.02 14.81
CA TRP A 166 -12.29 -1.04 15.77
C TRP A 166 -13.42 -1.60 16.64
N VAL A 167 -14.39 -2.31 16.05
CA VAL A 167 -15.45 -2.99 16.82
C VAL A 167 -14.87 -4.05 17.75
N GLN A 168 -13.88 -4.82 17.29
CA GLN A 168 -13.23 -5.84 18.12
C GLN A 168 -12.44 -5.22 19.29
N TYR A 169 -11.85 -4.04 19.09
CA TYR A 169 -11.14 -3.32 20.15
C TYR A 169 -12.08 -2.76 21.24
N GLN A 170 -13.36 -2.57 20.94
CA GLN A 170 -14.38 -2.11 21.87
C GLN A 170 -15.00 -3.24 22.71
N GLN A 171 -14.67 -4.50 22.44
CA GLN A 171 -15.21 -5.62 23.20
C GLN A 171 -14.63 -5.65 24.61
N PRO A 172 -15.45 -5.90 25.67
CA PRO A 172 -15.00 -5.87 27.06
C PRO A 172 -14.02 -6.98 27.42
N ASP A 173 -13.97 -8.06 26.64
CA ASP A 173 -13.11 -9.23 26.80
C ASP A 173 -11.80 -9.14 25.99
N LYS A 174 -11.46 -7.97 25.47
CA LYS A 174 -10.23 -7.76 24.72
C LYS A 174 -9.00 -7.90 25.60
N GLU A 175 -8.32 -9.05 25.53
CA GLU A 175 -7.15 -9.37 26.36
C GLU A 175 -5.91 -8.52 26.01
N ILE A 176 -5.71 -8.22 24.71
CA ILE A 176 -4.56 -7.46 24.23
C ILE A 176 -5.05 -6.15 23.63
N PHE A 177 -4.64 -5.05 24.24
CA PHE A 177 -4.93 -3.70 23.78
C PHE A 177 -3.64 -2.95 23.43
N ASN A 178 -3.55 -2.44 22.20
CA ASN A 178 -2.45 -1.59 21.77
C ASN A 178 -3.00 -0.21 21.43
N GLN A 179 -2.64 0.81 22.20
CA GLN A 179 -3.17 2.16 22.06
C GLN A 179 -2.83 2.76 20.67
N SER A 180 -1.60 2.61 20.20
CA SER A 180 -1.20 3.18 18.91
C SER A 180 -1.95 2.54 17.73
N THR A 181 -2.29 1.25 17.82
CA THR A 181 -3.15 0.60 16.84
C THR A 181 -4.57 1.16 16.93
N PHE A 182 -5.12 1.31 18.14
CA PHE A 182 -6.46 1.85 18.33
C PHE A 182 -6.59 3.27 17.76
N ASP A 183 -5.63 4.14 18.07
CA ASP A 183 -5.58 5.51 17.53
C ASP A 183 -5.58 5.53 15.99
N LYS A 184 -4.87 4.58 15.35
CA LYS A 184 -4.91 4.41 13.89
C LYS A 184 -6.27 3.96 13.39
N LEU A 185 -6.94 3.02 14.08
CA LEU A 185 -8.28 2.58 13.71
C LEU A 185 -9.28 3.74 13.74
N GLU A 186 -9.22 4.59 14.78
CA GLU A 186 -10.04 5.79 14.89
C GLU A 186 -9.72 6.81 13.79
N ALA A 187 -8.44 7.02 13.49
CA ALA A 187 -8.02 7.93 12.43
C ALA A 187 -8.57 7.53 11.06
N TYR A 188 -8.61 6.23 10.74
CA TYR A 188 -9.18 5.71 9.48
C TYR A 188 -10.71 5.86 9.39
N LEU A 189 -11.38 5.90 10.53
CA LEU A 189 -12.83 6.09 10.63
C LEU A 189 -13.21 7.55 10.89
N SER A 190 -12.25 8.46 10.93
CA SER A 190 -12.53 9.89 11.08
C SER A 190 -13.21 10.46 9.84
N ASP A 191 -14.02 11.51 10.05
CA ASP A 191 -14.69 12.20 8.95
C ASP A 191 -13.68 12.80 7.97
N GLU A 192 -12.54 13.28 8.47
CA GLU A 192 -11.47 13.83 7.64
C GLU A 192 -10.90 12.76 6.70
N PHE A 193 -10.54 11.58 7.24
CA PHE A 193 -9.95 10.52 6.43
C PHE A 193 -10.95 9.97 5.43
N LEU A 194 -12.20 9.70 5.84
CA LEU A 194 -13.25 9.24 4.93
C LEU A 194 -13.50 10.25 3.81
N SER A 195 -13.52 11.56 4.11
CA SER A 195 -13.67 12.60 3.07
C SER A 195 -12.51 12.62 2.08
N ARG A 196 -11.28 12.35 2.52
CA ARG A 196 -10.13 12.21 1.62
C ARG A 196 -10.32 11.05 0.64
N ILE A 197 -10.82 9.91 1.13
CA ILE A 197 -11.05 8.74 0.28
C ILE A 197 -12.22 9.00 -0.70
N GLU A 198 -13.31 9.61 -0.25
CA GLU A 198 -14.42 10.04 -1.11
C GLU A 198 -13.93 10.97 -2.24
N ASN A 199 -13.05 11.92 -1.92
CA ASN A 199 -12.47 12.83 -2.91
C ASN A 199 -11.58 12.09 -3.94
N ILE A 200 -10.94 10.98 -3.58
CA ILE A 200 -10.20 10.15 -4.54
C ILE A 200 -11.18 9.50 -5.52
N TRP A 201 -12.27 8.90 -5.03
CA TRP A 201 -13.30 8.30 -5.90
C TRP A 201 -13.95 9.30 -6.85
N ASN A 202 -14.18 10.53 -6.42
CA ASN A 202 -14.83 11.57 -7.24
C ASN A 202 -13.94 12.09 -8.38
N ARG A 203 -12.71 11.63 -8.51
CA ARG A 203 -11.79 12.01 -9.59
C ARG A 203 -11.82 11.05 -10.78
N PHE A 204 -12.46 9.92 -10.62
CA PHE A 204 -12.61 8.85 -11.59
C PHE A 204 -14.09 8.57 -11.89
#